data_e3e20782b79bc9aaca66b0206701626a
#
_entry.id   e3e20782b79bc9aaca66b0206701626a
#
_cell.length_a   1.000
_cell.length_b   1.000
_cell.length_c   1.000
_cell.angle_alpha   90.00
_cell.angle_beta   90.00
_cell.angle_gamma   90.00
#
_symmetry.space_group_name_H-M   'P 1'
#
loop_
_entity.id
_entity.type
_entity.pdbx_description
1 polymer ?
#
loop_
_entity_poly.entity_id
_entity_poly.type
_entity_poly.pdbx_seq_one_letter_code
_entity_poly.pdbx_strand_id
1 'polypeptide(L)'
;MPDPLRIAFLGCGFITRVHSRNLRALRGTISCGYASRDPQRSHEFCRRFGGLRTYPDYAAAIEDPRVDAVVIAVPPRFHLDLTLQALAAGKHVLVEKPAYLRMQDYEHVVAARNRAQRVVLVGENDHYKPLAVTLRKLVSEGVVGEMVFALFTTIARRLKTAGDWRNDESMAGGDAFFEEGIHWLHVAGSLGPRITSIHGYRPTPSGHGPDQRVKSMMVAFRYDNGAVGSLYYSREIPSLLKGLRVSKLFGREGVITFESNGSVVFVRGKGLPRLLFPGFRDIRGYQAMYRDFTRAIRGGVAPEMNLERAMEDQRLMDQVYASAAP
;
A
#
# COMPACT_ATOMS: atom_id res chain seq x y z
N MET A 1 1.76 -25.97 -18.55
CA MET A 1 1.60 -24.87 -17.56
C MET A 1 0.58 -23.90 -18.13
N PRO A 2 -0.29 -23.28 -17.34
CA PRO A 2 -1.22 -22.28 -17.88
C PRO A 2 -0.44 -21.11 -18.48
N ASP A 3 -1.03 -20.45 -19.48
CA ASP A 3 -0.42 -19.29 -20.13
C ASP A 3 -0.11 -18.18 -19.13
N PRO A 4 0.98 -17.43 -19.32
CA PRO A 4 1.30 -16.29 -18.47
C PRO A 4 0.19 -15.24 -18.49
N LEU A 5 -0.14 -14.68 -17.33
CA LEU A 5 -1.02 -13.51 -17.22
C LEU A 5 -0.35 -12.33 -17.91
N ARG A 6 -1.00 -11.74 -18.90
CA ARG A 6 -0.47 -10.63 -19.71
C ARG A 6 -0.92 -9.31 -19.10
N ILE A 7 0.02 -8.60 -18.49
CA ILE A 7 -0.27 -7.30 -17.86
C ILE A 7 0.34 -6.14 -18.66
N ALA A 8 -0.30 -4.99 -18.65
CA ALA A 8 0.26 -3.75 -19.17
C ALA A 8 0.39 -2.72 -18.03
N PHE A 9 1.60 -2.17 -17.87
CA PHE A 9 1.83 -1.05 -16.97
C PHE A 9 1.38 0.25 -17.62
N LEU A 10 0.50 0.98 -16.95
CA LEU A 10 0.13 2.35 -17.29
C LEU A 10 1.00 3.30 -16.46
N GLY A 11 2.04 3.84 -17.06
CA GLY A 11 3.06 4.65 -16.40
C GLY A 11 4.41 3.93 -16.28
N CYS A 12 5.50 4.63 -16.63
CA CYS A 12 6.88 4.16 -16.57
C CYS A 12 7.70 5.01 -15.58
N GLY A 13 7.24 5.02 -14.31
CA GLY A 13 7.85 5.77 -13.22
C GLY A 13 8.71 4.94 -12.27
N PHE A 14 9.02 5.55 -11.10
CA PHE A 14 9.77 4.88 -10.04
C PHE A 14 9.08 3.59 -9.57
N ILE A 15 7.77 3.66 -9.32
CA ILE A 15 7.03 2.51 -8.78
C ILE A 15 6.96 1.35 -9.79
N THR A 16 6.74 1.64 -11.08
CA THR A 16 6.79 0.62 -12.14
C THR A 16 8.14 -0.08 -12.21
N ARG A 17 9.23 0.65 -11.95
CA ARG A 17 10.57 0.06 -11.84
C ARG A 17 10.67 -0.93 -10.70
N VAL A 18 10.06 -0.62 -9.55
CA VAL A 18 10.03 -1.50 -8.38
C VAL A 18 9.23 -2.77 -8.70
N HIS A 19 8.03 -2.63 -9.26
CA HIS A 19 7.18 -3.76 -9.69
C HIS A 19 7.94 -4.67 -10.66
N SER A 20 8.48 -4.08 -11.74
CA SER A 20 9.17 -4.84 -12.79
C SER A 20 10.38 -5.62 -12.29
N ARG A 21 11.12 -5.08 -11.28
CA ARG A 21 12.21 -5.81 -10.62
C ARG A 21 11.71 -7.04 -9.87
N ASN A 22 10.61 -6.91 -9.15
CA ASN A 22 10.04 -8.00 -8.36
C ASN A 22 9.40 -9.07 -9.26
N LEU A 23 8.79 -8.67 -10.38
CA LEU A 23 8.19 -9.58 -11.37
C LEU A 23 9.21 -10.48 -12.07
N ARG A 24 10.50 -10.16 -12.02
CA ARG A 24 11.54 -11.07 -12.53
C ARG A 24 11.51 -12.45 -11.86
N ALA A 25 11.09 -12.52 -10.60
CA ALA A 25 10.93 -13.77 -9.87
C ALA A 25 9.67 -14.57 -10.29
N LEU A 26 8.77 -13.94 -11.06
CA LEU A 26 7.51 -14.53 -11.53
C LEU A 26 7.50 -14.70 -13.07
N ARG A 27 8.67 -14.71 -13.71
CA ARG A 27 8.80 -15.01 -15.13
C ARG A 27 8.19 -16.38 -15.44
N GLY A 28 7.40 -16.45 -16.51
CA GLY A 28 6.62 -17.66 -16.84
C GLY A 28 5.22 -17.68 -16.25
N THR A 29 4.96 -16.91 -15.19
CA THR A 29 3.60 -16.72 -14.64
C THR A 29 2.96 -15.42 -15.10
N ILE A 30 3.77 -14.38 -15.28
CA ILE A 30 3.33 -13.03 -15.68
C ILE A 30 4.24 -12.53 -16.79
N SER A 31 3.64 -11.95 -17.82
CA SER A 31 4.33 -11.24 -18.89
C SER A 31 3.91 -9.75 -18.89
N CYS A 32 4.83 -8.86 -19.23
CA CYS A 32 4.63 -7.42 -19.07
C CYS A 32 4.68 -6.67 -20.39
N GLY A 33 3.76 -5.71 -20.58
CA GLY A 33 3.85 -4.62 -21.53
C GLY A 33 3.99 -3.29 -20.79
N TYR A 34 4.37 -2.23 -21.51
CA TYR A 34 4.61 -0.90 -20.94
C TYR A 34 3.98 0.20 -21.79
N ALA A 35 3.19 1.06 -21.15
CA ALA A 35 2.60 2.26 -21.73
C ALA A 35 3.11 3.50 -21.00
N SER A 36 3.44 4.55 -21.75
CA SER A 36 3.88 5.84 -21.20
C SER A 36 3.48 6.96 -22.14
N ARG A 37 3.21 8.15 -21.60
CA ARG A 37 3.06 9.39 -22.38
C ARG A 37 4.34 9.77 -23.14
N ASP A 38 5.48 9.25 -22.67
CA ASP A 38 6.77 9.34 -23.32
C ASP A 38 7.12 7.96 -23.89
N PRO A 39 7.05 7.77 -25.24
CA PRO A 39 7.35 6.49 -25.89
C PRO A 39 8.77 5.98 -25.62
N GLN A 40 9.74 6.88 -25.46
CA GLN A 40 11.13 6.47 -25.19
C GLN A 40 11.22 5.74 -23.84
N ARG A 41 10.48 6.20 -22.83
CA ARG A 41 10.41 5.54 -21.53
C ARG A 41 9.77 4.16 -21.58
N SER A 42 8.69 3.98 -22.34
CA SER A 42 8.08 2.66 -22.49
C SER A 42 9.03 1.68 -23.18
N HIS A 43 9.77 2.10 -24.20
CA HIS A 43 10.80 1.30 -24.85
C HIS A 43 11.98 0.96 -23.92
N GLU A 44 12.47 1.94 -23.13
CA GLU A 44 13.52 1.71 -22.14
C GLU A 44 13.10 0.65 -21.12
N PHE A 45 11.88 0.76 -20.58
CA PHE A 45 11.36 -0.20 -19.59
C PHE A 45 11.18 -1.59 -20.21
N CYS A 46 10.62 -1.67 -21.40
CA CYS A 46 10.44 -2.93 -22.12
C CYS A 46 11.78 -3.66 -22.30
N ARG A 47 12.80 -2.97 -22.83
CA ARG A 47 14.15 -3.51 -23.02
C ARG A 47 14.80 -3.92 -21.69
N ARG A 48 14.72 -3.06 -20.66
CA ARG A 48 15.40 -3.25 -19.37
C ARG A 48 14.83 -4.40 -18.56
N PHE A 49 13.53 -4.60 -18.63
CA PHE A 49 12.83 -5.59 -17.80
C PHE A 49 12.35 -6.82 -18.54
N GLY A 50 12.62 -6.90 -19.85
CA GLY A 50 12.24 -8.02 -20.70
C GLY A 50 10.74 -8.04 -20.95
N GLY A 51 10.16 -6.86 -21.22
CA GLY A 51 8.77 -6.72 -21.63
C GLY A 51 8.52 -7.25 -23.03
N LEU A 52 7.32 -7.72 -23.29
CA LEU A 52 6.92 -8.25 -24.58
C LEU A 52 6.44 -7.17 -25.57
N ARG A 53 6.00 -6.00 -25.02
CA ARG A 53 5.34 -4.99 -25.84
C ARG A 53 5.45 -3.59 -25.24
N THR A 54 5.46 -2.61 -26.09
CA THR A 54 5.26 -1.19 -25.75
C THR A 54 3.99 -0.66 -26.39
N TYR A 55 3.39 0.33 -25.74
CA TYR A 55 2.20 1.02 -26.23
C TYR A 55 2.46 2.52 -26.31
N PRO A 56 1.91 3.21 -27.34
CA PRO A 56 2.13 4.64 -27.52
C PRO A 56 1.45 5.48 -26.42
N ASP A 57 0.35 4.99 -25.87
CA ASP A 57 -0.43 5.62 -24.82
C ASP A 57 -1.17 4.58 -23.96
N TYR A 58 -1.95 5.07 -22.98
CA TYR A 58 -2.68 4.19 -22.06
C TYR A 58 -3.91 3.55 -22.71
N ALA A 59 -4.58 4.26 -23.59
CA ALA A 59 -5.77 3.75 -24.29
C ALA A 59 -5.41 2.54 -25.14
N ALA A 60 -4.35 2.64 -25.94
CA ALA A 60 -3.85 1.53 -26.75
C ALA A 60 -3.51 0.27 -25.93
N ALA A 61 -3.01 0.45 -24.70
CA ALA A 61 -2.75 -0.67 -23.79
C ALA A 61 -4.04 -1.26 -23.21
N ILE A 62 -5.01 -0.43 -22.87
CA ILE A 62 -6.30 -0.83 -22.34
C ILE A 62 -7.13 -1.57 -23.39
N GLU A 63 -7.11 -1.11 -24.63
CA GLU A 63 -7.90 -1.67 -25.74
C GLU A 63 -7.30 -2.93 -26.35
N ASP A 64 -6.00 -3.23 -26.13
CA ASP A 64 -5.35 -4.41 -26.71
C ASP A 64 -6.00 -5.70 -26.16
N PRO A 65 -6.65 -6.56 -27.00
CA PRO A 65 -7.26 -7.80 -26.57
C PRO A 65 -6.26 -8.83 -26.00
N ARG A 66 -4.96 -8.61 -26.26
CA ARG A 66 -3.88 -9.45 -25.71
C ARG A 66 -3.47 -9.06 -24.30
N VAL A 67 -4.01 -8.01 -23.72
CA VAL A 67 -3.83 -7.61 -22.32
C VAL A 67 -4.96 -8.16 -21.48
N ASP A 68 -4.63 -8.93 -20.46
CA ASP A 68 -5.60 -9.49 -19.51
C ASP A 68 -5.89 -8.52 -18.35
N ALA A 69 -4.85 -7.79 -17.92
CA ALA A 69 -4.94 -6.85 -16.78
C ALA A 69 -4.05 -5.64 -16.99
N VAL A 70 -4.42 -4.53 -16.37
CA VAL A 70 -3.58 -3.33 -16.31
C VAL A 70 -3.06 -3.08 -14.89
N VAL A 71 -1.85 -2.51 -14.80
CA VAL A 71 -1.27 -1.99 -13.56
C VAL A 71 -1.19 -0.48 -13.67
N ILE A 72 -2.05 0.20 -12.93
CA ILE A 72 -2.14 1.67 -12.93
C ILE A 72 -1.09 2.22 -11.97
N ALA A 73 -0.02 2.79 -12.51
CA ALA A 73 1.18 3.22 -11.79
C ALA A 73 1.56 4.67 -12.16
N VAL A 74 0.56 5.53 -12.20
CA VAL A 74 0.60 6.97 -12.44
C VAL A 74 0.30 7.73 -11.14
N PRO A 75 0.33 9.07 -11.11
CA PRO A 75 -0.14 9.84 -9.95
C PRO A 75 -1.62 9.56 -9.62
N PRO A 76 -2.00 9.57 -8.31
CA PRO A 76 -3.35 9.19 -7.86
C PRO A 76 -4.51 9.91 -8.53
N ARG A 77 -4.31 11.18 -8.90
CA ARG A 77 -5.31 11.98 -9.65
C ARG A 77 -5.89 11.25 -10.87
N PHE A 78 -5.10 10.38 -11.53
CA PHE A 78 -5.50 9.70 -12.75
C PHE A 78 -6.03 8.27 -12.51
N HIS A 79 -6.03 7.80 -11.26
CA HIS A 79 -6.36 6.41 -10.97
C HIS A 79 -7.81 6.08 -11.27
N LEU A 80 -8.76 6.96 -10.90
CA LEU A 80 -10.19 6.72 -11.10
C LEU A 80 -10.52 6.53 -12.58
N ASP A 81 -10.17 7.51 -13.42
CA ASP A 81 -10.51 7.50 -14.83
C ASP A 81 -9.91 6.29 -15.55
N LEU A 82 -8.64 5.97 -15.30
CA LEU A 82 -7.98 4.82 -15.91
C LEU A 82 -8.55 3.49 -15.41
N THR A 83 -8.97 3.41 -14.13
CA THR A 83 -9.63 2.22 -13.61
C THR A 83 -10.98 1.99 -14.29
N LEU A 84 -11.80 3.04 -14.43
CA LEU A 84 -13.10 2.94 -15.06
C LEU A 84 -12.99 2.57 -16.56
N GLN A 85 -12.04 3.17 -17.28
CA GLN A 85 -11.75 2.82 -18.68
C GLN A 85 -11.31 1.34 -18.80
N ALA A 86 -10.40 0.89 -17.94
CA ALA A 86 -9.92 -0.49 -17.95
C ALA A 86 -11.05 -1.49 -17.68
N LEU A 87 -11.91 -1.22 -16.70
CA LEU A 87 -13.06 -2.06 -16.37
C LEU A 87 -14.07 -2.09 -17.52
N ALA A 88 -14.34 -0.95 -18.17
CA ALA A 88 -15.21 -0.87 -19.34
C ALA A 88 -14.68 -1.69 -20.52
N ALA A 89 -13.35 -1.74 -20.70
CA ALA A 89 -12.67 -2.58 -21.68
C ALA A 89 -12.51 -4.06 -21.24
N GLY A 90 -13.13 -4.45 -20.12
CA GLY A 90 -13.10 -5.83 -19.64
C GLY A 90 -11.74 -6.28 -19.07
N LYS A 91 -10.89 -5.35 -18.62
CA LYS A 91 -9.60 -5.67 -18.03
C LYS A 91 -9.69 -5.84 -16.50
N HIS A 92 -8.87 -6.74 -15.96
CA HIS A 92 -8.60 -6.74 -14.53
C HIS A 92 -7.66 -5.59 -14.19
N VAL A 93 -7.71 -5.09 -12.95
CA VAL A 93 -6.98 -3.89 -12.54
C VAL A 93 -6.17 -4.14 -11.27
N LEU A 94 -4.90 -3.78 -11.29
CA LEU A 94 -4.10 -3.49 -10.12
C LEU A 94 -3.86 -1.98 -10.10
N VAL A 95 -4.38 -1.26 -9.10
CA VAL A 95 -4.19 0.18 -8.97
C VAL A 95 -3.26 0.48 -7.80
N GLU A 96 -2.24 1.32 -8.02
CA GLU A 96 -1.32 1.74 -6.96
C GLU A 96 -2.03 2.55 -5.86
N LYS A 97 -1.44 2.52 -4.67
CA LYS A 97 -1.94 3.29 -3.52
C LYS A 97 -1.39 4.76 -3.54
N PRO A 98 -2.12 5.74 -2.97
CA PRO A 98 -3.54 5.68 -2.59
C PRO A 98 -4.40 5.40 -3.82
N ALA A 99 -5.34 4.46 -3.72
CA ALA A 99 -6.06 4.02 -4.92
C ALA A 99 -6.95 5.12 -5.48
N TYR A 100 -7.70 5.77 -4.62
CA TYR A 100 -8.57 6.89 -5.00
C TYR A 100 -8.51 7.97 -3.93
N LEU A 101 -9.00 9.17 -4.26
CA LEU A 101 -8.83 10.35 -3.41
C LEU A 101 -10.00 10.57 -2.45
N ARG A 102 -11.18 10.02 -2.77
CA ARG A 102 -12.41 10.22 -2.01
C ARG A 102 -13.19 8.91 -1.91
N MET A 103 -13.97 8.75 -0.87
CA MET A 103 -14.83 7.57 -0.67
C MET A 103 -15.78 7.34 -1.86
N GLN A 104 -16.37 8.39 -2.42
CA GLN A 104 -17.24 8.32 -3.58
C GLN A 104 -16.56 7.71 -4.81
N ASP A 105 -15.26 7.94 -4.98
CA ASP A 105 -14.51 7.37 -6.10
C ASP A 105 -14.42 5.84 -5.97
N TYR A 106 -14.26 5.33 -4.75
CA TYR A 106 -14.34 3.88 -4.48
C TYR A 106 -15.70 3.30 -4.81
N GLU A 107 -16.81 3.98 -4.45
CA GLU A 107 -18.17 3.53 -4.75
C GLU A 107 -18.40 3.40 -6.27
N HIS A 108 -17.94 4.36 -7.05
CA HIS A 108 -18.00 4.30 -8.51
C HIS A 108 -17.24 3.10 -9.06
N VAL A 109 -16.05 2.82 -8.53
CA VAL A 109 -15.25 1.68 -8.97
C VAL A 109 -15.85 0.35 -8.54
N VAL A 110 -16.42 0.24 -7.33
CA VAL A 110 -17.16 -0.95 -6.88
C VAL A 110 -18.31 -1.26 -7.84
N ALA A 111 -19.09 -0.25 -8.19
CA ALA A 111 -20.21 -0.41 -9.15
C ALA A 111 -19.70 -0.85 -10.54
N ALA A 112 -18.60 -0.25 -11.04
CA ALA A 112 -18.01 -0.61 -12.33
C ALA A 112 -17.42 -2.02 -12.33
N ARG A 113 -16.69 -2.39 -11.27
CA ARG A 113 -16.12 -3.73 -11.05
C ARG A 113 -17.22 -4.80 -11.08
N ASN A 114 -18.32 -4.55 -10.38
CA ASN A 114 -19.45 -5.50 -10.31
C ASN A 114 -20.13 -5.67 -11.66
N ARG A 115 -20.28 -4.59 -12.46
CA ARG A 115 -20.81 -4.70 -13.82
C ARG A 115 -19.86 -5.46 -14.75
N ALA A 116 -18.57 -5.15 -14.68
CA ALA A 116 -17.54 -5.76 -15.52
C ALA A 116 -17.21 -7.21 -15.13
N GLN A 117 -17.55 -7.64 -13.92
CA GLN A 117 -17.15 -8.93 -13.35
C GLN A 117 -15.62 -9.15 -13.45
N ARG A 118 -14.86 -8.13 -13.05
CA ARG A 118 -13.41 -8.14 -13.09
C ARG A 118 -12.80 -7.98 -11.69
N VAL A 119 -11.57 -8.45 -11.53
CA VAL A 119 -10.81 -8.29 -10.30
C VAL A 119 -10.21 -6.89 -10.26
N VAL A 120 -10.37 -6.21 -9.13
CA VAL A 120 -9.62 -4.99 -8.77
C VAL A 120 -8.84 -5.28 -7.51
N LEU A 121 -7.52 -5.14 -7.57
CA LEU A 121 -6.60 -5.23 -6.43
C LEU A 121 -5.98 -3.86 -6.19
N VAL A 122 -5.99 -3.41 -4.94
CA VAL A 122 -5.30 -2.19 -4.53
C VAL A 122 -3.85 -2.51 -4.16
N GLY A 123 -2.92 -1.76 -4.72
CA GLY A 123 -1.46 -1.96 -4.61
C GLY A 123 -0.89 -1.63 -3.23
N GLU A 124 -1.61 -1.93 -2.14
CA GLU A 124 -1.11 -1.83 -0.79
C GLU A 124 -0.20 -3.03 -0.47
N ASN A 125 1.04 -2.89 -0.89
CA ASN A 125 2.04 -3.96 -0.76
C ASN A 125 2.39 -4.30 0.70
N ASP A 126 2.15 -3.38 1.65
CA ASP A 126 2.42 -3.60 3.07
C ASP A 126 1.50 -4.70 3.64
N HIS A 127 0.32 -4.92 3.05
CA HIS A 127 -0.54 -6.06 3.36
C HIS A 127 0.18 -7.41 3.19
N TYR A 128 0.99 -7.51 2.15
CA TYR A 128 1.67 -8.76 1.75
C TYR A 128 3.10 -8.87 2.28
N LYS A 129 3.63 -7.84 2.96
CA LYS A 129 4.96 -7.92 3.57
C LYS A 129 5.04 -9.09 4.53
N PRO A 130 6.14 -9.87 4.53
CA PRO A 130 6.36 -10.92 5.50
C PRO A 130 6.17 -10.47 6.95
N LEU A 131 6.55 -9.22 7.26
CA LEU A 131 6.30 -8.61 8.58
C LEU A 131 4.81 -8.58 8.90
N ALA A 132 3.97 -8.00 8.03
CA ALA A 132 2.54 -7.85 8.29
C ALA A 132 1.85 -9.22 8.42
N VAL A 133 2.22 -10.17 7.56
CA VAL A 133 1.74 -11.57 7.65
C VAL A 133 2.13 -12.19 8.99
N THR A 134 3.39 -12.02 9.42
CA THR A 134 3.88 -12.52 10.72
C THR A 134 3.14 -11.88 11.88
N LEU A 135 2.92 -10.57 11.87
CA LEU A 135 2.21 -9.88 12.95
C LEU A 135 0.76 -10.35 13.06
N ARG A 136 0.03 -10.44 11.94
CA ARG A 136 -1.34 -10.98 11.93
C ARG A 136 -1.40 -12.39 12.49
N LYS A 137 -0.46 -13.25 12.10
CA LYS A 137 -0.35 -14.62 12.61
C LYS A 137 -0.10 -14.64 14.13
N LEU A 138 0.88 -13.90 14.63
CA LEU A 138 1.20 -13.85 16.05
C LEU A 138 0.03 -13.33 16.89
N VAL A 139 -0.70 -12.32 16.40
CA VAL A 139 -1.89 -11.79 17.07
C VAL A 139 -3.02 -12.81 17.06
N SER A 140 -3.29 -13.45 15.91
CA SER A 140 -4.35 -14.47 15.81
C SER A 140 -4.08 -15.73 16.63
N GLU A 141 -2.82 -16.08 16.85
CA GLU A 141 -2.39 -17.19 17.71
C GLU A 141 -2.43 -16.82 19.20
N GLY A 142 -2.75 -15.57 19.55
CA GLY A 142 -2.83 -15.10 20.95
C GLY A 142 -1.50 -15.17 21.69
N VAL A 143 -0.36 -15.02 20.99
CA VAL A 143 0.99 -15.22 21.55
C VAL A 143 1.28 -14.28 22.72
N VAL A 144 0.69 -13.09 22.74
CA VAL A 144 0.84 -12.09 23.81
C VAL A 144 -0.41 -11.99 24.70
N GLY A 145 -1.38 -12.90 24.54
CA GLY A 145 -2.69 -12.83 25.15
C GLY A 145 -3.55 -11.71 24.58
N GLU A 146 -4.50 -11.23 25.36
CA GLU A 146 -5.35 -10.09 24.99
C GLU A 146 -4.49 -8.85 24.75
N MET A 147 -4.61 -8.25 23.56
CA MET A 147 -3.89 -7.02 23.20
C MET A 147 -4.40 -5.85 24.03
N VAL A 148 -3.48 -5.05 24.59
CA VAL A 148 -3.77 -3.87 25.41
C VAL A 148 -3.33 -2.59 24.69
N PHE A 149 -2.09 -2.57 24.18
CA PHE A 149 -1.54 -1.42 23.48
C PHE A 149 -0.90 -1.80 22.16
N ALA A 150 -1.07 -0.93 21.15
CA ALA A 150 -0.34 -0.98 19.88
C ALA A 150 0.42 0.34 19.67
N LEU A 151 1.73 0.27 19.52
CA LEU A 151 2.60 1.42 19.29
C LEU A 151 3.30 1.28 17.94
N PHE A 152 3.00 2.16 17.01
CA PHE A 152 3.66 2.24 15.72
C PHE A 152 4.52 3.50 15.63
N THR A 153 5.75 3.33 15.14
CA THR A 153 6.69 4.43 14.95
C THR A 153 7.26 4.39 13.56
N THR A 154 7.08 5.46 12.81
CA THR A 154 7.61 5.63 11.45
C THR A 154 8.22 7.02 11.27
N ILE A 155 9.11 7.38 12.17
CA ILE A 155 9.85 8.64 12.13
C ILE A 155 11.15 8.43 11.37
N ALA A 156 11.30 9.09 10.22
CA ALA A 156 12.53 9.05 9.44
C ALA A 156 12.60 10.24 8.48
N ARG A 157 13.72 10.95 8.47
CA ARG A 157 13.92 12.06 7.53
C ARG A 157 14.02 11.55 6.10
N ARG A 158 13.06 11.95 5.26
CA ARG A 158 12.97 11.61 3.83
C ARG A 158 12.69 12.86 3.02
N LEU A 159 13.74 13.43 2.44
CA LEU A 159 13.59 14.57 1.56
C LEU A 159 13.20 14.08 0.16
N LYS A 160 12.18 14.68 -0.43
CA LYS A 160 11.83 14.53 -1.84
C LYS A 160 12.59 15.59 -2.65
N THR A 161 13.04 15.23 -3.84
CA THR A 161 13.70 16.16 -4.75
C THR A 161 12.71 17.23 -5.24
N ALA A 162 13.21 18.40 -5.55
CA ALA A 162 12.43 19.45 -6.22
C ALA A 162 11.90 18.88 -7.56
N GLY A 163 10.62 19.19 -7.88
CA GLY A 163 9.96 18.67 -9.09
C GLY A 163 9.35 17.26 -8.97
N ASP A 164 9.48 16.58 -7.84
CA ASP A 164 8.72 15.36 -7.61
C ASP A 164 7.22 15.69 -7.52
N TRP A 165 6.39 15.03 -8.32
CA TRP A 165 4.94 15.22 -8.37
C TRP A 165 4.25 15.01 -7.00
N ARG A 166 4.90 14.26 -6.08
CA ARG A 166 4.44 14.07 -4.71
C ARG A 166 4.50 15.36 -3.86
N ASN A 167 5.17 16.38 -4.36
CA ASN A 167 5.16 17.71 -3.75
C ASN A 167 3.99 18.57 -4.26
N ASP A 168 3.23 18.09 -5.25
CA ASP A 168 2.04 18.72 -5.79
C ASP A 168 0.80 17.97 -5.29
N GLU A 169 0.03 18.58 -4.40
CA GLU A 169 -1.17 18.00 -3.81
C GLU A 169 -2.26 17.71 -4.84
N SER A 170 -2.33 18.52 -5.91
CA SER A 170 -3.28 18.29 -6.99
C SER A 170 -3.01 16.98 -7.74
N MET A 171 -1.78 16.51 -7.71
CA MET A 171 -1.34 15.26 -8.33
C MET A 171 -1.34 14.10 -7.34
N ALA A 172 -0.90 14.36 -6.09
CA ALA A 172 -0.77 13.36 -5.03
C ALA A 172 -2.09 13.09 -4.30
N GLY A 173 -3.02 14.02 -4.33
CA GLY A 173 -4.30 13.96 -3.63
C GLY A 173 -4.22 14.32 -2.14
N GLY A 174 -3.03 14.61 -1.61
CA GLY A 174 -2.84 14.97 -0.22
C GLY A 174 -1.37 15.16 0.16
N ASP A 175 -1.13 15.30 1.46
CA ASP A 175 0.19 15.54 2.03
C ASP A 175 1.03 14.26 2.20
N ALA A 176 2.11 14.37 2.96
CA ALA A 176 3.02 13.27 3.23
C ALA A 176 2.39 12.11 4.00
N PHE A 177 1.49 12.42 4.93
CA PHE A 177 0.80 11.41 5.71
C PHE A 177 -0.23 10.68 4.85
N PHE A 178 -0.94 11.38 3.97
CA PHE A 178 -1.85 10.75 3.01
C PHE A 178 -1.12 9.72 2.12
N GLU A 179 0.07 10.07 1.62
CA GLU A 179 0.84 9.18 0.75
C GLU A 179 1.45 7.99 1.50
N GLU A 180 2.04 8.22 2.69
CA GLU A 180 2.83 7.19 3.39
C GLU A 180 2.11 6.64 4.63
N GLY A 181 1.30 7.45 5.32
CA GLY A 181 0.59 7.07 6.54
C GLY A 181 -0.45 5.98 6.31
N ILE A 182 -1.03 5.92 5.10
CA ILE A 182 -2.01 4.90 4.73
C ILE A 182 -1.49 3.48 4.92
N HIS A 183 -0.21 3.23 4.63
CA HIS A 183 0.43 1.93 4.89
C HIS A 183 0.34 1.52 6.37
N TRP A 184 0.54 2.47 7.27
CA TRP A 184 0.55 2.22 8.71
C TRP A 184 -0.84 2.12 9.29
N LEU A 185 -1.80 2.89 8.77
CA LEU A 185 -3.20 2.73 9.10
C LEU A 185 -3.69 1.35 8.67
N HIS A 186 -3.31 0.92 7.45
CA HIS A 186 -3.59 -0.43 6.96
C HIS A 186 -2.98 -1.51 7.87
N VAL A 187 -1.70 -1.41 8.22
CA VAL A 187 -1.05 -2.38 9.11
C VAL A 187 -1.76 -2.43 10.46
N ALA A 188 -2.06 -1.27 11.08
CA ALA A 188 -2.76 -1.20 12.36
C ALA A 188 -4.18 -1.81 12.27
N GLY A 189 -4.96 -1.46 11.23
CA GLY A 189 -6.32 -1.93 11.03
C GLY A 189 -6.42 -3.40 10.59
N SER A 190 -5.32 -4.00 10.13
CA SER A 190 -5.31 -5.38 9.62
C SER A 190 -4.82 -6.42 10.63
N LEU A 191 -4.52 -6.07 11.88
CA LEU A 191 -3.99 -7.00 12.89
C LEU A 191 -5.01 -8.03 13.42
N GLY A 192 -6.29 -7.84 13.14
CA GLY A 192 -7.38 -8.69 13.62
C GLY A 192 -8.50 -7.88 14.26
N PRO A 193 -8.28 -7.21 15.42
CA PRO A 193 -9.28 -6.30 15.98
C PRO A 193 -9.53 -5.11 15.06
N ARG A 194 -10.78 -4.64 14.98
CA ARG A 194 -11.19 -3.53 14.13
C ARG A 194 -11.04 -2.19 14.85
N ILE A 195 -10.51 -1.17 14.18
CA ILE A 195 -10.44 0.20 14.71
C ILE A 195 -11.85 0.81 14.72
N THR A 196 -12.34 1.18 15.90
CA THR A 196 -13.70 1.75 16.11
C THR A 196 -13.67 3.27 16.25
N SER A 197 -12.58 3.85 16.75
CA SER A 197 -12.38 5.30 16.78
C SER A 197 -10.94 5.65 16.51
N ILE A 198 -10.72 6.78 15.86
CA ILE A 198 -9.39 7.25 15.46
C ILE A 198 -9.35 8.78 15.45
N HIS A 199 -8.25 9.36 15.93
CA HIS A 199 -8.01 10.80 15.99
C HIS A 199 -6.59 11.13 15.55
N GLY A 200 -6.46 12.15 14.69
CA GLY A 200 -5.17 12.72 14.28
C GLY A 200 -4.82 13.97 15.08
N TYR A 201 -3.52 14.17 15.30
CA TYR A 201 -2.97 15.37 15.93
C TYR A 201 -1.79 15.86 15.10
N ARG A 202 -1.85 17.13 14.69
CA ARG A 202 -0.78 17.77 13.95
C ARG A 202 0.08 18.58 14.91
N PRO A 203 1.40 18.36 14.96
CA PRO A 203 2.27 19.25 15.70
C PRO A 203 2.31 20.62 14.99
N THR A 204 2.21 21.68 15.76
CA THR A 204 2.35 23.09 15.33
C THR A 204 3.62 23.67 15.92
N PRO A 205 4.82 23.41 15.36
CA PRO A 205 6.05 23.98 15.89
C PRO A 205 6.05 25.51 15.77
N SER A 206 6.54 26.20 16.80
CA SER A 206 6.70 27.64 16.77
C SER A 206 7.57 28.08 15.59
N GLY A 207 7.13 29.10 14.85
CA GLY A 207 7.83 29.64 13.67
C GLY A 207 7.39 29.06 12.32
N HIS A 208 6.39 28.18 12.29
CA HIS A 208 5.79 27.68 11.04
C HIS A 208 4.46 28.43 10.79
N GLY A 209 4.29 28.95 9.58
CA GLY A 209 3.04 29.59 9.16
C GLY A 209 1.95 28.54 8.88
N PRO A 210 0.67 28.97 8.82
CA PRO A 210 -0.48 28.07 8.59
C PRO A 210 -0.43 27.31 7.26
N ASP A 211 0.35 27.78 6.29
CA ASP A 211 0.47 27.17 4.96
C ASP A 211 1.57 26.11 4.85
N GLN A 212 2.26 25.78 5.94
CA GLN A 212 3.30 24.75 5.87
C GLN A 212 2.69 23.35 5.98
N ARG A 213 2.87 22.59 4.90
CA ARG A 213 2.42 21.19 4.78
C ARG A 213 2.92 20.34 5.93
N VAL A 214 1.99 19.65 6.56
CA VAL A 214 2.31 18.74 7.66
C VAL A 214 3.11 17.56 7.14
N LYS A 215 4.32 17.42 7.67
CA LYS A 215 5.21 16.29 7.42
C LYS A 215 5.25 15.33 8.61
N SER A 216 4.49 15.65 9.65
CA SER A 216 4.38 14.88 10.89
C SER A 216 2.93 14.75 11.31
N MET A 217 2.56 13.59 11.84
CA MET A 217 1.22 13.28 12.35
C MET A 217 1.34 12.32 13.52
N MET A 218 0.63 12.56 14.61
CA MET A 218 0.35 11.57 15.63
C MET A 218 -1.09 11.14 15.49
N VAL A 219 -1.33 9.83 15.51
CA VAL A 219 -2.68 9.26 15.47
C VAL A 219 -2.90 8.42 16.72
N ALA A 220 -4.03 8.61 17.39
CA ALA A 220 -4.51 7.76 18.46
C ALA A 220 -5.76 7.01 18.02
N PHE A 221 -5.89 5.74 18.39
CA PHE A 221 -7.04 4.93 17.97
C PHE A 221 -7.41 3.88 19.02
N ARG A 222 -8.66 3.40 18.95
CA ARG A 222 -9.21 2.34 19.80
C ARG A 222 -9.71 1.19 18.94
N TYR A 223 -9.43 -0.01 19.38
CA TYR A 223 -9.96 -1.25 18.81
C TYR A 223 -11.29 -1.68 19.45
N ASP A 224 -12.05 -2.51 18.75
CA ASP A 224 -13.32 -3.07 19.22
C ASP A 224 -13.19 -3.99 20.43
N ASN A 225 -12.02 -4.58 20.65
CA ASN A 225 -11.70 -5.35 21.86
C ASN A 225 -11.26 -4.48 23.06
N GLY A 226 -11.34 -3.14 22.94
CA GLY A 226 -10.96 -2.19 23.99
C GLY A 226 -9.48 -1.80 24.01
N ALA A 227 -8.61 -2.47 23.26
CA ALA A 227 -7.21 -2.07 23.14
C ALA A 227 -7.09 -0.67 22.53
N VAL A 228 -6.02 0.05 22.85
CA VAL A 228 -5.74 1.37 22.30
C VAL A 228 -4.38 1.37 21.61
N GLY A 229 -4.23 2.25 20.61
CA GLY A 229 -2.98 2.35 19.88
C GLY A 229 -2.61 3.78 19.51
N SER A 230 -1.38 3.94 19.11
CA SER A 230 -0.85 5.18 18.58
C SER A 230 0.10 4.93 17.42
N LEU A 231 0.12 5.89 16.47
CA LEU A 231 1.05 5.93 15.36
C LEU A 231 1.76 7.29 15.36
N TYR A 232 3.07 7.26 15.44
CA TYR A 232 3.93 8.43 15.29
C TYR A 232 4.54 8.41 13.90
N TYR A 233 4.14 9.34 13.07
CA TYR A 233 4.63 9.52 11.71
C TYR A 233 5.40 10.82 11.57
N SER A 234 6.58 10.78 10.95
CA SER A 234 7.27 11.97 10.47
C SER A 234 8.24 11.62 9.35
N ARG A 235 8.29 12.47 8.32
CA ARG A 235 9.34 12.43 7.30
C ARG A 235 10.33 13.59 7.35
N GLU A 236 10.22 14.45 8.34
CA GLU A 236 11.07 15.66 8.53
C GLU A 236 12.03 15.54 9.70
N ILE A 237 11.69 14.75 10.71
CA ILE A 237 12.52 14.58 11.91
C ILE A 237 13.66 13.61 11.63
N PRO A 238 14.92 13.99 11.89
CA PRO A 238 16.04 13.08 11.81
C PRO A 238 15.90 11.95 12.83
N SER A 239 16.15 10.72 12.42
CA SER A 239 16.24 9.58 13.33
C SER A 239 17.68 9.17 13.52
N LEU A 240 18.05 8.82 14.75
CA LEU A 240 19.31 8.15 15.06
C LEU A 240 19.34 6.82 14.30
N LEU A 241 20.42 6.42 13.70
CA LEU A 241 20.48 5.20 12.86
C LEU A 241 19.43 5.23 11.76
N LYS A 242 19.68 5.99 10.76
CA LYS A 242 18.89 6.26 9.56
C LYS A 242 17.94 5.11 9.18
N GLY A 243 16.71 5.12 9.71
CA GLY A 243 15.66 4.15 9.38
C GLY A 243 15.39 3.06 10.42
N LEU A 244 16.05 2.98 11.56
CA LEU A 244 15.65 2.08 12.64
C LEU A 244 14.34 2.61 13.28
N ARG A 245 13.25 1.91 13.02
CA ARG A 245 11.92 2.26 13.50
C ARG A 245 11.36 1.07 14.27
N VAL A 246 11.25 1.22 15.58
CA VAL A 246 10.80 0.15 16.47
C VAL A 246 9.36 0.39 16.86
N SER A 247 8.53 -0.57 16.56
CA SER A 247 7.10 -0.63 16.92
C SER A 247 6.83 -1.78 17.87
N LYS A 248 5.75 -1.71 18.63
CA LYS A 248 5.44 -2.71 19.65
C LYS A 248 3.94 -3.00 19.74
N LEU A 249 3.60 -4.26 19.99
CA LEU A 249 2.27 -4.69 20.40
C LEU A 249 2.40 -5.28 21.80
N PHE A 250 1.63 -4.76 22.74
CA PHE A 250 1.61 -5.21 24.13
C PHE A 250 0.30 -5.94 24.40
N GLY A 251 0.41 -7.12 24.94
CA GLY A 251 -0.71 -7.88 25.48
C GLY A 251 -0.53 -8.17 26.96
N ARG A 252 -1.55 -8.75 27.59
CA ARG A 252 -1.52 -9.07 29.02
C ARG A 252 -0.47 -10.12 29.39
N GLU A 253 -0.02 -10.92 28.41
CA GLU A 253 0.90 -12.04 28.63
C GLU A 253 2.25 -11.84 27.92
N GLY A 254 2.47 -10.67 27.27
CA GLY A 254 3.73 -10.44 26.60
C GLY A 254 3.77 -9.23 25.66
N VAL A 255 4.83 -9.20 24.86
CA VAL A 255 5.10 -8.11 23.92
C VAL A 255 5.68 -8.66 22.61
N ILE A 256 5.24 -8.09 21.49
CA ILE A 256 5.87 -8.23 20.18
C ILE A 256 6.56 -6.90 19.88
N THR A 257 7.88 -6.93 19.72
CA THR A 257 8.68 -5.77 19.30
C THR A 257 9.21 -6.03 17.90
N PHE A 258 9.02 -5.10 16.97
CA PHE A 258 9.45 -5.31 15.60
C PHE A 258 10.08 -4.06 14.98
N GLU A 259 11.03 -4.29 14.08
CA GLU A 259 11.57 -3.25 13.24
C GLU A 259 10.64 -3.04 12.04
N SER A 260 10.22 -1.81 11.83
CA SER A 260 9.13 -1.44 10.91
C SER A 260 9.42 -1.68 9.42
N ASN A 261 10.69 -1.87 9.03
CA ASN A 261 11.02 -2.30 7.66
C ASN A 261 10.89 -3.83 7.47
N GLY A 262 10.70 -4.59 8.55
CA GLY A 262 10.46 -6.03 8.51
C GLY A 262 11.70 -6.90 8.61
N SER A 263 12.82 -6.37 9.08
CA SER A 263 14.06 -7.13 9.22
C SER A 263 13.99 -8.14 10.37
N VAL A 264 13.35 -7.77 11.48
CA VAL A 264 13.34 -8.58 12.71
C VAL A 264 12.08 -8.35 13.53
N VAL A 265 11.61 -9.42 14.18
CA VAL A 265 10.53 -9.42 15.17
C VAL A 265 11.02 -10.17 16.40
N PHE A 266 10.97 -9.51 17.53
CA PHE A 266 11.23 -10.12 18.85
C PHE A 266 9.90 -10.34 19.55
N VAL A 267 9.68 -11.56 20.05
CA VAL A 267 8.46 -11.97 20.73
C VAL A 267 8.82 -12.46 22.14
N ARG A 268 8.20 -11.84 23.14
CA ARG A 268 8.18 -12.34 24.51
C ARG A 268 6.72 -12.48 24.94
N GLY A 269 6.27 -13.69 25.11
CA GLY A 269 4.88 -14.00 25.44
C GLY A 269 4.79 -15.41 26.00
N LYS A 270 3.70 -16.14 25.70
CA LYS A 270 3.58 -17.55 26.06
C LYS A 270 4.76 -18.34 25.50
N GLY A 271 5.51 -19.01 26.36
CA GLY A 271 6.69 -19.81 26.01
C GLY A 271 8.00 -19.02 26.05
N LEU A 272 9.04 -19.58 25.44
CA LEU A 272 10.38 -18.98 25.41
C LEU A 272 10.41 -17.74 24.51
N PRO A 273 11.23 -16.72 24.85
CA PRO A 273 11.46 -15.59 23.95
C PRO A 273 11.96 -16.05 22.59
N ARG A 274 11.44 -15.44 21.51
CA ARG A 274 11.77 -15.80 20.13
C ARG A 274 12.23 -14.58 19.37
N LEU A 275 13.26 -14.77 18.56
CA LEU A 275 13.70 -13.82 17.55
C LEU A 275 13.32 -14.39 16.18
N LEU A 276 12.50 -13.66 15.45
CA LEU A 276 11.97 -14.09 14.16
C LEU A 276 12.52 -13.17 13.06
N PHE A 277 12.83 -13.77 11.92
CA PHE A 277 13.17 -13.08 10.70
C PHE A 277 12.06 -13.35 9.67
N PRO A 278 11.11 -12.43 9.48
CA PRO A 278 9.91 -12.69 8.66
C PRO A 278 10.20 -13.14 7.24
N GLY A 279 11.27 -12.64 6.65
CA GLY A 279 11.74 -13.08 5.33
C GLY A 279 12.35 -11.93 4.53
N PHE A 280 13.42 -12.24 3.78
CA PHE A 280 14.16 -11.23 3.01
C PHE A 280 13.91 -11.31 1.50
N ARG A 281 13.44 -12.46 0.98
CA ARG A 281 13.26 -12.66 -0.47
C ARG A 281 12.21 -11.75 -1.09
N ASP A 282 11.13 -11.47 -0.36
CA ASP A 282 10.04 -10.58 -0.78
C ASP A 282 9.71 -9.59 0.35
N ILE A 283 10.73 -9.01 0.95
CA ILE A 283 10.58 -8.11 2.12
C ILE A 283 9.58 -6.97 1.88
N ARG A 284 9.35 -6.62 0.63
CA ARG A 284 8.39 -5.59 0.22
C ARG A 284 7.00 -6.14 -0.14
N GLY A 285 6.79 -7.46 -0.18
CA GLY A 285 5.50 -8.09 -0.43
C GLY A 285 5.00 -8.05 -1.88
N TYR A 286 5.79 -7.53 -2.83
CA TYR A 286 5.31 -7.40 -4.22
C TYR A 286 5.08 -8.73 -4.92
N GLN A 287 5.93 -9.73 -4.69
CA GLN A 287 5.73 -11.04 -5.33
C GLN A 287 4.49 -11.74 -4.78
N ALA A 288 4.25 -11.65 -3.46
CA ALA A 288 3.05 -12.18 -2.82
C ALA A 288 1.79 -11.47 -3.36
N MET A 289 1.82 -10.14 -3.49
CA MET A 289 0.75 -9.35 -4.08
C MET A 289 0.40 -9.81 -5.51
N TYR A 290 1.39 -10.02 -6.36
CA TYR A 290 1.14 -10.49 -7.72
C TYR A 290 0.68 -11.95 -7.79
N ARG A 291 1.12 -12.81 -6.87
CA ARG A 291 0.59 -14.18 -6.75
C ARG A 291 -0.89 -14.15 -6.36
N ASP A 292 -1.26 -13.29 -5.41
CA ASP A 292 -2.66 -13.10 -5.03
C ASP A 292 -3.49 -12.54 -6.17
N PHE A 293 -3.00 -11.53 -6.89
CA PHE A 293 -3.69 -10.99 -8.08
C PHE A 293 -3.91 -12.05 -9.14
N THR A 294 -2.89 -12.86 -9.44
CA THR A 294 -3.01 -13.97 -10.42
C THR A 294 -3.99 -15.04 -9.93
N ARG A 295 -3.95 -15.38 -8.64
CA ARG A 295 -4.88 -16.34 -8.01
C ARG A 295 -6.33 -15.82 -8.10
N ALA A 296 -6.53 -14.56 -7.78
CA ALA A 296 -7.85 -13.93 -7.83
C ALA A 296 -8.44 -13.94 -9.25
N ILE A 297 -7.64 -13.60 -10.26
CA ILE A 297 -8.08 -13.60 -11.66
C ILE A 297 -8.40 -15.02 -12.14
N ARG A 298 -7.50 -15.98 -11.89
CA ARG A 298 -7.68 -17.36 -12.38
C ARG A 298 -8.79 -18.12 -11.65
N GLY A 299 -8.98 -17.82 -10.37
CA GLY A 299 -9.97 -18.48 -9.51
C GLY A 299 -11.33 -17.78 -9.50
N GLY A 300 -11.46 -16.60 -10.10
CA GLY A 300 -12.70 -15.82 -10.03
C GLY A 300 -13.08 -15.39 -8.61
N VAL A 301 -12.08 -15.19 -7.73
CA VAL A 301 -12.27 -14.85 -6.32
C VAL A 301 -11.76 -13.46 -6.02
N ALA A 302 -12.20 -12.86 -4.91
CA ALA A 302 -11.67 -11.57 -4.48
C ALA A 302 -10.19 -11.69 -4.05
N PRO A 303 -9.34 -10.70 -4.37
CA PRO A 303 -7.98 -10.64 -3.84
C PRO A 303 -8.01 -10.30 -2.35
N GLU A 304 -6.90 -10.58 -1.64
CA GLU A 304 -6.80 -10.23 -0.21
C GLU A 304 -6.87 -8.71 0.02
N MET A 305 -6.16 -7.94 -0.80
CA MET A 305 -6.24 -6.48 -0.78
C MET A 305 -7.27 -5.98 -1.80
N ASN A 306 -8.54 -6.18 -1.49
CA ASN A 306 -9.69 -5.78 -2.30
C ASN A 306 -10.11 -4.31 -2.06
N LEU A 307 -11.12 -3.85 -2.79
CA LEU A 307 -11.65 -2.48 -2.66
C LEU A 307 -12.24 -2.22 -1.26
N GLU A 308 -12.91 -3.21 -0.68
CA GLU A 308 -13.57 -3.10 0.61
C GLU A 308 -12.57 -2.83 1.74
N ARG A 309 -11.41 -3.49 1.72
CA ARG A 309 -10.30 -3.18 2.65
C ARG A 309 -9.71 -1.80 2.42
N ALA A 310 -9.53 -1.42 1.16
CA ALA A 310 -9.01 -0.10 0.84
C ALA A 310 -9.98 1.03 1.20
N MET A 311 -11.30 0.79 1.12
CA MET A 311 -12.33 1.71 1.62
C MET A 311 -12.25 1.88 3.14
N GLU A 312 -11.96 0.83 3.87
CA GLU A 312 -11.75 0.94 5.33
C GLU A 312 -10.50 1.78 5.65
N ASP A 313 -9.40 1.56 4.93
CA ASP A 313 -8.20 2.38 5.08
C ASP A 313 -8.48 3.86 4.76
N GLN A 314 -9.25 4.13 3.70
CA GLN A 314 -9.67 5.49 3.33
C GLN A 314 -10.57 6.11 4.41
N ARG A 315 -11.53 5.36 4.95
CA ARG A 315 -12.39 5.82 6.04
C ARG A 315 -11.58 6.22 7.28
N LEU A 316 -10.58 5.43 7.66
CA LEU A 316 -9.68 5.76 8.75
C LEU A 316 -8.87 7.03 8.45
N MET A 317 -8.37 7.15 7.22
CA MET A 317 -7.63 8.34 6.78
C MET A 317 -8.50 9.60 6.84
N ASP A 318 -9.73 9.54 6.34
CA ASP A 318 -10.68 10.66 6.36
C ASP A 318 -10.98 11.11 7.80
N GLN A 319 -11.17 10.17 8.74
CA GLN A 319 -11.38 10.46 10.17
C GLN A 319 -10.14 11.10 10.81
N VAL A 320 -8.94 10.64 10.47
CA VAL A 320 -7.69 11.26 10.95
C VAL A 320 -7.62 12.71 10.50
N TYR A 321 -7.91 13.00 9.23
CA TYR A 321 -7.85 14.38 8.73
C TYR A 321 -8.98 15.25 9.29
N ALA A 322 -10.19 14.73 9.43
CA ALA A 322 -11.31 15.45 10.03
C ALA A 322 -11.05 15.88 11.48
N SER A 323 -10.32 15.03 12.24
CA SER A 323 -9.97 15.30 13.65
C SER A 323 -8.68 16.10 13.82
N ALA A 324 -7.80 16.11 12.81
CA ALA A 324 -6.52 16.80 12.84
C ALA A 324 -6.59 18.25 12.29
N ALA A 325 -7.79 18.79 12.09
CA ALA A 325 -7.97 20.19 11.75
C ALA A 325 -7.39 21.08 12.86
N PRO A 326 -6.79 22.25 12.51
CA PRO A 326 -6.12 23.13 13.47
C PRO A 326 -7.08 23.68 14.53
#